data_bba14f16d1aa548fcdcc928cea935924
#
_entry.id   bba14f16d1aa548fcdcc928cea935924
#
_cell.length_a   1.000
_cell.length_b   1.000
_cell.length_c   1.000
_cell.angle_alpha   90.00
_cell.angle_beta   90.00
_cell.angle_gamma   90.00
#
_symmetry.space_group_name_H-M   'P 1'
#
loop_
_entity.id
_entity.type
_entity.pdbx_description
1 polymer ?
#
loop_
_entity_poly.entity_id
_entity_poly.type
_entity_poly.pdbx_seq_one_letter_code
_entity_poly.pdbx_strand_id
1 'polypeptide(L)'
;MTMSLVVDHLWQSTLVAAALALLTLAFRRAHAQTRYGIWFAASLKFLIPFAALTSLGAQLEWREELLQAPSGWTAAIDAVRQPLTTPPVNIVLPHTIAATTSVPLAAIAGAVWAAGFLTLLSVWLLRWRRVSRTVHAGTRIVSGRAHDTLESLGATTRLPMVEADTSLEPGVFGILRPVLLWPREIDTRLDDAQVRAVLAHELAHARRRDNLTAAIHMFVEAIFWFHPLVWWIGTRLVDERERACDEDVVRLGTDPDVYAESILKTCHFFVESPLTCVPGVTGSNLKKRIERIMSHHPGARPSALARAFLIAVAALTIAAPVGIGALTNPPRSVVIDPSLENGRRAFDVTSVVPNKTGEMRVMMRVQPGGAWEATNVTLESMIRLAYRIQESQLVGGPAWIYSDRFDIVAASPKDAPGAEFGLRMRSLLAERFNLTLHRETRELPVYALVSTGRAGPRLIASPIDCEAWAHGRNGQPLPASRPGERPTCGTTATPGRLTGGSITMSQLAQTLSRFTGRVVLDQTALAGGFDYDVEFEADPTLLGRGPGGGFPPGAPAPRPAQTGPAGVSIFAAVQQQLGLRLDSRTAPVDVLVVDSAGLPRAGGR
;
A
#
# COMPACT_ATOMS: atom_id res chain seq x y z
N MET A 1 -1.48 -8.97 0.27
CA MET A 1 -0.43 -8.02 -0.15
C MET A 1 -0.12 -8.31 -1.62
N THR A 2 -0.29 -7.34 -2.48
CA THR A 2 0.06 -7.49 -3.90
C THR A 2 1.58 -7.60 -4.05
N MET A 3 2.07 -8.41 -4.99
CA MET A 3 3.51 -8.63 -5.24
C MET A 3 4.27 -7.30 -5.45
N SER A 4 3.62 -6.30 -6.03
CA SER A 4 4.18 -4.95 -6.20
C SER A 4 4.57 -4.29 -4.88
N LEU A 5 3.74 -4.35 -3.84
CA LEU A 5 4.05 -3.75 -2.53
C LEU A 5 5.29 -4.37 -1.87
N VAL A 6 5.52 -5.68 -2.08
CA VAL A 6 6.72 -6.35 -1.56
C VAL A 6 7.96 -5.86 -2.31
N VAL A 7 7.89 -5.80 -3.65
CA VAL A 7 9.00 -5.32 -4.49
C VAL A 7 9.32 -3.86 -4.15
N ASP A 8 8.31 -3.00 -4.02
CA ASP A 8 8.48 -1.59 -3.66
C ASP A 8 9.14 -1.44 -2.29
N HIS A 9 8.73 -2.22 -1.31
CA HIS A 9 9.35 -2.21 0.01
C HIS A 9 10.83 -2.64 -0.04
N LEU A 10 11.17 -3.66 -0.80
CA LEU A 10 12.54 -4.18 -0.88
C LEU A 10 13.50 -3.18 -1.53
N TRP A 11 13.15 -2.61 -2.70
CA TRP A 11 14.05 -1.66 -3.37
C TRP A 11 14.21 -0.37 -2.55
N GLN A 12 13.15 0.16 -1.94
CA GLN A 12 13.20 1.34 -1.06
C GLN A 12 14.10 1.08 0.16
N SER A 13 13.95 -0.08 0.81
CA SER A 13 14.79 -0.46 1.95
C SER A 13 16.25 -0.61 1.53
N THR A 14 16.51 -1.13 0.33
CA THR A 14 17.85 -1.24 -0.25
C THR A 14 18.48 0.13 -0.48
N LEU A 15 17.75 1.09 -1.05
CA LEU A 15 18.26 2.45 -1.26
C LEU A 15 18.57 3.17 0.06
N VAL A 16 17.68 3.08 1.05
CA VAL A 16 17.92 3.67 2.37
C VAL A 16 19.12 3.03 3.04
N ALA A 17 19.26 1.70 2.99
CA ALA A 17 20.41 1.01 3.56
C ALA A 17 21.72 1.40 2.85
N ALA A 18 21.71 1.58 1.53
CA ALA A 18 22.87 2.06 0.77
C ALA A 18 23.22 3.51 1.16
N ALA A 19 22.25 4.40 1.32
CA ALA A 19 22.48 5.76 1.78
C ALA A 19 23.08 5.80 3.20
N LEU A 20 22.56 4.97 4.12
CA LEU A 20 23.09 4.83 5.47
C LEU A 20 24.50 4.20 5.47
N ALA A 21 24.80 3.26 4.57
CA ALA A 21 26.15 2.74 4.36
C ALA A 21 27.13 3.84 3.93
N LEU A 22 26.74 4.70 2.98
CA LEU A 22 27.53 5.87 2.60
C LEU A 22 27.73 6.83 3.76
N LEU A 23 26.69 7.04 4.58
CA LEU A 23 26.77 7.86 5.77
C LEU A 23 27.81 7.33 6.77
N THR A 24 27.93 5.99 6.93
CA THR A 24 28.99 5.42 7.79
C THR A 24 30.40 5.73 7.32
N LEU A 25 30.62 5.91 6.01
CA LEU A 25 31.91 6.34 5.47
C LEU A 25 32.24 7.79 5.87
N ALA A 26 31.23 8.68 5.89
CA ALA A 26 31.40 10.04 6.38
C ALA A 26 31.76 10.06 7.89
N PHE A 27 31.21 9.12 8.66
CA PHE A 27 31.46 8.96 10.10
C PHE A 27 32.57 7.94 10.44
N ARG A 28 33.45 7.60 9.49
CA ARG A 28 34.51 6.60 9.70
C ARG A 28 35.46 6.89 10.87
N ARG A 29 35.62 8.18 11.23
CA ARG A 29 36.46 8.64 12.37
C ARG A 29 35.67 8.80 13.68
N ALA A 30 34.35 8.67 13.63
CA ALA A 30 33.51 8.74 14.81
C ALA A 30 33.61 7.44 15.64
N HIS A 31 33.16 7.52 16.90
CA HIS A 31 33.04 6.38 17.80
C HIS A 31 32.25 5.23 17.15
N ALA A 32 32.69 3.99 17.37
CA ALA A 32 32.10 2.80 16.76
C ALA A 32 30.60 2.64 17.10
N GLN A 33 30.19 3.05 18.30
CA GLN A 33 28.78 3.05 18.69
C GLN A 33 27.89 3.91 17.78
N THR A 34 28.41 5.03 17.24
CA THR A 34 27.69 5.88 16.29
C THR A 34 27.45 5.13 14.98
N ARG A 35 28.48 4.47 14.45
CA ARG A 35 28.37 3.67 13.22
C ARG A 35 27.48 2.45 13.42
N TYR A 36 27.57 1.80 14.59
CA TYR A 36 26.65 0.73 14.98
C TYR A 36 25.19 1.21 14.94
N GLY A 37 24.90 2.40 15.51
CA GLY A 37 23.55 2.97 15.47
C GLY A 37 23.04 3.23 14.06
N ILE A 38 23.90 3.67 13.13
CA ILE A 38 23.54 3.88 11.72
C ILE A 38 23.22 2.53 11.04
N TRP A 39 24.04 1.49 11.25
CA TRP A 39 23.77 0.16 10.72
C TRP A 39 22.51 -0.48 11.31
N PHE A 40 22.26 -0.25 12.59
CA PHE A 40 21.05 -0.73 13.24
C PHE A 40 19.79 -0.04 12.68
N ALA A 41 19.86 1.27 12.41
CA ALA A 41 18.79 1.99 11.73
C ALA A 41 18.54 1.44 10.31
N ALA A 42 19.61 1.08 9.57
CA ALA A 42 19.49 0.44 8.28
C ALA A 42 18.77 -0.94 8.37
N SER A 43 19.06 -1.71 9.41
CA SER A 43 18.36 -2.98 9.68
C SER A 43 16.88 -2.75 10.00
N LEU A 44 16.56 -1.81 10.90
CA LEU A 44 15.18 -1.51 11.30
C LEU A 44 14.30 -1.05 10.13
N LYS A 45 14.89 -0.39 9.12
CA LYS A 45 14.15 0.06 7.94
C LYS A 45 13.47 -1.08 7.20
N PHE A 46 14.04 -2.27 7.22
CA PHE A 46 13.41 -3.46 6.62
C PHE A 46 12.13 -3.88 7.33
N LEU A 47 11.95 -3.58 8.62
CA LEU A 47 10.73 -3.87 9.36
C LEU A 47 9.63 -2.83 9.16
N ILE A 48 9.96 -1.64 8.66
CA ILE A 48 9.03 -0.52 8.55
C ILE A 48 8.76 -0.24 7.07
N PRO A 49 7.65 -0.74 6.49
CA PRO A 49 7.27 -0.44 5.12
C PRO A 49 6.97 1.05 4.94
N PHE A 50 7.45 1.64 3.85
CA PHE A 50 7.14 3.03 3.50
C PHE A 50 5.63 3.24 3.38
N ALA A 51 4.91 2.27 2.79
CA ALA A 51 3.47 2.28 2.66
C ALA A 51 2.73 2.35 4.03
N ALA A 52 3.28 1.73 5.08
CA ALA A 52 2.70 1.83 6.43
C ALA A 52 2.86 3.24 7.03
N LEU A 53 4.00 3.89 6.78
CA LEU A 53 4.23 5.26 7.24
C LEU A 53 3.37 6.26 6.46
N THR A 54 3.20 6.09 5.15
CA THR A 54 2.32 6.94 4.35
C THR A 54 0.85 6.72 4.72
N SER A 55 0.42 5.48 5.00
CA SER A 55 -0.94 5.22 5.48
C SER A 55 -1.21 5.81 6.87
N LEU A 56 -0.18 5.84 7.75
CA LEU A 56 -0.27 6.52 9.03
C LEU A 56 -0.42 8.05 8.84
N GLY A 57 0.37 8.63 7.95
CA GLY A 57 0.27 10.05 7.58
C GLY A 57 -1.10 10.41 7.03
N ALA A 58 -1.66 9.51 6.22
CA ALA A 58 -2.99 9.63 5.65
C ALA A 58 -4.12 9.65 6.70
N GLN A 59 -3.88 9.17 7.92
CA GLN A 59 -4.83 9.21 9.04
C GLN A 59 -4.72 10.50 9.88
N LEU A 60 -3.69 11.30 9.68
CA LEU A 60 -3.52 12.57 10.38
C LEU A 60 -4.37 13.65 9.70
N GLU A 61 -5.38 14.14 10.39
CA GLU A 61 -6.19 15.28 9.95
C GLU A 61 -5.38 16.57 10.10
N TRP A 62 -4.71 16.98 9.03
CA TRP A 62 -4.08 18.30 8.97
C TRP A 62 -5.11 19.30 8.46
N ARG A 63 -5.24 20.42 9.17
CA ARG A 63 -6.13 21.51 8.80
C ARG A 63 -5.77 22.03 7.39
N GLU A 64 -6.74 22.08 6.49
CA GLU A 64 -6.59 22.42 5.06
C GLU A 64 -5.99 23.81 4.78
N GLU A 65 -5.87 24.67 5.78
CA GLU A 65 -5.46 26.07 5.60
C GLU A 65 -3.95 26.29 5.35
N LEU A 66 -3.10 25.28 5.47
CA LEU A 66 -1.63 25.52 5.50
C LEU A 66 -0.85 25.08 4.26
N LEU A 67 -1.42 24.33 3.33
CA LEU A 67 -0.61 23.71 2.26
C LEU A 67 -1.29 23.69 0.87
N GLN A 68 -1.39 24.84 0.25
CA GLN A 68 -1.36 24.91 -1.22
C GLN A 68 0.10 24.63 -1.65
N ALA A 69 0.44 23.36 -1.84
CA ALA A 69 1.75 22.97 -2.33
C ALA A 69 1.94 23.50 -3.77
N PRO A 70 3.08 24.17 -4.06
CA PRO A 70 3.37 24.61 -5.42
C PRO A 70 3.35 23.43 -6.38
N SER A 71 2.72 23.57 -7.54
CA SER A 71 2.48 22.53 -8.55
C SER A 71 3.74 21.78 -9.06
N GLY A 72 4.94 22.24 -8.75
CA GLY A 72 6.19 21.56 -9.10
C GLY A 72 6.60 20.40 -8.19
N TRP A 73 6.12 20.36 -6.94
CA TRP A 73 6.47 19.30 -6.00
C TRP A 73 5.66 18.01 -6.20
N THR A 74 4.46 18.12 -6.73
CA THR A 74 3.61 16.95 -7.03
C THR A 74 4.26 16.04 -8.08
N ALA A 75 4.86 16.61 -9.12
CA ALA A 75 5.57 15.85 -10.15
C ALA A 75 6.81 15.12 -9.62
N ALA A 76 7.55 15.73 -8.66
CA ALA A 76 8.71 15.09 -8.02
C ALA A 76 8.27 13.96 -7.08
N ILE A 77 7.16 14.14 -6.36
CA ILE A 77 6.56 13.11 -5.50
C ILE A 77 6.06 11.93 -6.32
N ASP A 78 5.42 12.18 -7.46
CA ASP A 78 4.94 11.14 -8.38
C ASP A 78 6.10 10.39 -9.04
N ALA A 79 7.20 11.06 -9.39
CA ALA A 79 8.41 10.43 -9.92
C ALA A 79 9.06 9.46 -8.91
N VAL A 80 9.01 9.77 -7.60
CA VAL A 80 9.48 8.87 -6.53
C VAL A 80 8.51 7.71 -6.28
N ARG A 81 7.22 7.90 -6.58
CA ARG A 81 6.18 6.87 -6.46
C ARG A 81 6.13 5.90 -7.63
N GLN A 82 6.49 6.33 -8.83
CA GLN A 82 6.47 5.45 -9.99
C GLN A 82 7.52 4.35 -9.79
N PRO A 83 7.13 3.06 -9.75
CA PRO A 83 8.10 1.99 -9.79
C PRO A 83 8.87 2.09 -11.11
N LEU A 84 10.18 1.88 -11.06
CA LEU A 84 11.06 1.82 -12.22
C LEU A 84 10.75 0.61 -13.15
N THR A 85 9.62 -0.04 -12.92
CA THR A 85 9.12 -1.14 -13.72
C THR A 85 8.20 -0.60 -14.81
N THR A 86 8.64 -0.72 -16.05
CA THR A 86 7.73 -0.70 -17.21
C THR A 86 6.55 -1.65 -16.91
N PRO A 87 5.29 -1.22 -17.12
CA PRO A 87 4.17 -2.12 -16.88
C PRO A 87 4.36 -3.39 -17.73
N PRO A 88 4.16 -4.59 -17.14
CA PRO A 88 4.25 -5.81 -17.93
C PRO A 88 3.25 -5.72 -19.08
N VAL A 89 3.74 -5.88 -20.29
CA VAL A 89 2.89 -6.03 -21.47
C VAL A 89 2.10 -7.32 -21.25
N ASN A 90 0.86 -7.19 -20.81
CA ASN A 90 -0.06 -8.32 -20.74
C ASN A 90 -0.41 -8.73 -22.18
N ILE A 91 0.37 -9.65 -22.72
CA ILE A 91 -0.02 -10.40 -23.92
C ILE A 91 -1.19 -11.28 -23.46
N VAL A 92 -2.40 -10.87 -23.77
CA VAL A 92 -3.60 -11.68 -23.59
C VAL A 92 -3.55 -12.78 -24.65
N LEU A 93 -2.97 -13.92 -24.29
CA LEU A 93 -3.15 -15.15 -25.06
C LEU A 93 -4.60 -15.60 -24.84
N PRO A 94 -5.31 -16.04 -25.92
CA PRO A 94 -6.66 -16.55 -25.78
C PRO A 94 -6.65 -17.77 -24.85
N HIS A 95 -7.39 -17.69 -23.75
CA HIS A 95 -7.53 -18.76 -22.80
C HIS A 95 -8.42 -19.86 -23.41
N THR A 96 -7.79 -20.87 -23.95
CA THR A 96 -8.39 -22.21 -24.03
C THR A 96 -8.44 -22.74 -22.60
N ILE A 97 -9.65 -22.91 -22.08
CA ILE A 97 -9.92 -23.43 -20.74
C ILE A 97 -9.55 -24.92 -20.73
N ALA A 98 -8.32 -25.21 -20.37
CA ALA A 98 -7.97 -26.51 -19.80
C ALA A 98 -7.85 -26.26 -18.28
N ALA A 99 -8.77 -26.83 -17.52
CA ALA A 99 -8.71 -26.83 -16.06
C ALA A 99 -7.54 -27.72 -15.61
N THR A 100 -6.33 -27.19 -15.67
CA THR A 100 -5.19 -27.73 -14.96
C THR A 100 -5.15 -27.03 -13.61
N THR A 101 -5.18 -27.77 -12.53
CA THR A 101 -4.91 -27.34 -11.17
C THR A 101 -3.45 -26.85 -11.07
N SER A 102 -3.16 -25.68 -11.65
CA SER A 102 -1.87 -25.02 -11.50
C SER A 102 -1.85 -24.37 -10.13
N VAL A 103 -1.00 -24.88 -9.24
CA VAL A 103 -0.68 -24.18 -7.98
C VAL A 103 -0.21 -22.78 -8.34
N PRO A 104 -0.84 -21.72 -7.87
CA PRO A 104 -0.46 -20.36 -8.27
C PRO A 104 0.99 -20.09 -7.82
N LEU A 105 1.82 -19.55 -8.70
CA LEU A 105 3.24 -19.25 -8.45
C LEU A 105 3.46 -18.49 -7.13
N ALA A 106 2.51 -17.62 -6.77
CA ALA A 106 2.51 -16.90 -5.50
C ALA A 106 2.43 -17.82 -4.27
N ALA A 107 1.69 -18.94 -4.34
CA ALA A 107 1.61 -19.90 -3.25
C ALA A 107 2.93 -20.67 -3.10
N ILE A 108 3.58 -21.04 -4.20
CA ILE A 108 4.90 -21.69 -4.19
C ILE A 108 5.94 -20.73 -3.59
N ALA A 109 5.98 -19.48 -4.04
CA ALA A 109 6.90 -18.47 -3.51
C ALA A 109 6.67 -18.23 -2.01
N GLY A 110 5.41 -18.15 -1.57
CA GLY A 110 5.05 -18.04 -0.16
C GLY A 110 5.49 -19.25 0.68
N ALA A 111 5.33 -20.45 0.15
CA ALA A 111 5.77 -21.68 0.82
C ALA A 111 7.31 -21.75 0.95
N VAL A 112 8.05 -21.38 -0.10
CA VAL A 112 9.53 -21.32 -0.07
C VAL A 112 10.00 -20.28 0.94
N TRP A 113 9.36 -19.08 0.94
CA TRP A 113 9.67 -18.06 1.93
C TRP A 113 9.41 -18.52 3.36
N ALA A 114 8.25 -19.13 3.62
CA ALA A 114 7.90 -19.65 4.94
C ALA A 114 8.85 -20.76 5.40
N ALA A 115 9.26 -21.64 4.51
CA ALA A 115 10.25 -22.70 4.82
C ALA A 115 11.59 -22.11 5.24
N GLY A 116 12.10 -21.11 4.51
CA GLY A 116 13.36 -20.42 4.88
C GLY A 116 13.25 -19.70 6.22
N PHE A 117 12.17 -18.95 6.43
CA PHE A 117 11.89 -18.25 7.70
C PHE A 117 11.84 -19.23 8.89
N LEU A 118 11.05 -20.30 8.78
CA LEU A 118 10.91 -21.30 9.84
C LEU A 118 12.23 -22.05 10.11
N THR A 119 13.02 -22.31 9.09
CA THR A 119 14.34 -22.96 9.23
C THR A 119 15.27 -22.08 10.06
N LEU A 120 15.42 -20.79 9.71
CA LEU A 120 16.29 -19.88 10.44
C LEU A 120 15.82 -19.66 11.88
N LEU A 121 14.52 -19.46 12.07
CA LEU A 121 13.93 -19.33 13.40
C LEU A 121 14.18 -20.57 14.25
N SER A 122 14.03 -21.77 13.69
CA SER A 122 14.27 -23.04 14.37
C SER A 122 15.74 -23.19 14.74
N VAL A 123 16.70 -22.90 13.84
CA VAL A 123 18.13 -22.93 14.12
C VAL A 123 18.48 -21.97 15.27
N TRP A 124 17.95 -20.75 15.21
CA TRP A 124 18.17 -19.76 16.26
C TRP A 124 17.59 -20.23 17.60
N LEU A 125 16.37 -20.74 17.62
CA LEU A 125 15.71 -21.23 18.84
C LEU A 125 16.46 -22.43 19.47
N LEU A 126 16.95 -23.34 18.63
CA LEU A 126 17.75 -24.48 19.09
C LEU A 126 19.09 -24.02 19.71
N ARG A 127 19.79 -23.07 19.07
CA ARG A 127 21.02 -22.46 19.63
C ARG A 127 20.73 -21.76 20.95
N TRP A 128 19.68 -20.94 20.99
CA TRP A 128 19.22 -20.26 22.18
C TRP A 128 18.96 -21.25 23.35
N ARG A 129 18.21 -22.32 23.06
CA ARG A 129 17.90 -23.36 24.07
C ARG A 129 19.16 -24.06 24.59
N ARG A 130 20.16 -24.31 23.74
CA ARG A 130 21.43 -24.91 24.18
C ARG A 130 22.13 -24.01 25.19
N VAL A 131 22.40 -22.74 24.83
CA VAL A 131 23.06 -21.79 25.72
C VAL A 131 22.23 -21.53 26.99
N SER A 132 20.92 -21.42 26.87
CA SER A 132 20.01 -21.25 28.01
C SER A 132 20.13 -22.42 29.01
N ARG A 133 20.20 -23.65 28.52
CA ARG A 133 20.39 -24.83 29.41
C ARG A 133 21.73 -24.76 30.15
N THR A 134 22.82 -24.37 29.50
CA THR A 134 24.14 -24.21 30.14
C THR A 134 24.08 -23.13 31.21
N VAL A 135 23.47 -21.97 30.92
CA VAL A 135 23.32 -20.87 31.90
C VAL A 135 22.46 -21.29 33.11
N HIS A 136 21.37 -22.03 32.89
CA HIS A 136 20.51 -22.50 33.98
C HIS A 136 21.11 -23.63 34.80
N ALA A 137 22.00 -24.43 34.23
CA ALA A 137 22.74 -25.46 34.92
C ALA A 137 23.94 -24.92 35.71
N GLY A 138 24.38 -23.71 35.44
CA GLY A 138 25.50 -23.07 36.09
C GLY A 138 25.19 -22.61 37.51
N THR A 139 26.24 -22.43 38.30
CA THR A 139 26.16 -21.98 39.69
C THR A 139 26.29 -20.46 39.76
N ARG A 140 25.42 -19.80 40.53
CA ARG A 140 25.49 -18.35 40.69
C ARG A 140 26.72 -17.96 41.51
N ILE A 141 27.54 -17.07 40.98
CA ILE A 141 28.68 -16.48 41.68
C ILE A 141 28.19 -15.29 42.49
N VAL A 142 28.44 -15.30 43.81
CA VAL A 142 28.05 -14.24 44.77
C VAL A 142 29.24 -13.67 45.53
N SER A 143 30.43 -14.20 45.31
CA SER A 143 31.70 -13.77 45.93
C SER A 143 32.87 -14.30 45.14
N GLY A 144 34.04 -13.71 45.29
CA GLY A 144 35.28 -14.12 44.65
C GLY A 144 35.81 -13.08 43.67
N ARG A 145 37.02 -13.30 43.19
CA ARG A 145 37.84 -12.38 42.41
C ARG A 145 37.12 -11.73 41.24
N ALA A 146 36.45 -12.51 40.40
CA ALA A 146 35.72 -12.00 39.24
C ALA A 146 34.47 -11.19 39.71
N HIS A 147 33.77 -11.64 40.72
CA HIS A 147 32.62 -10.93 41.26
C HIS A 147 33.03 -9.56 41.85
N ASP A 148 34.08 -9.54 42.69
CA ASP A 148 34.55 -8.31 43.35
C ASP A 148 35.08 -7.31 42.31
N THR A 149 35.73 -7.82 41.28
CA THR A 149 36.16 -7.01 40.13
C THR A 149 34.95 -6.41 39.37
N LEU A 150 33.91 -7.18 39.12
CA LEU A 150 32.69 -6.72 38.45
C LEU A 150 31.97 -5.65 39.29
N GLU A 151 31.94 -5.81 40.63
CA GLU A 151 31.42 -4.80 41.54
C GLU A 151 32.23 -3.50 41.47
N SER A 152 33.56 -3.60 41.44
CA SER A 152 34.44 -2.43 41.31
C SER A 152 34.22 -1.65 40.04
N LEU A 153 33.72 -2.29 38.97
CA LEU A 153 33.35 -1.69 37.70
C LEU A 153 31.93 -1.02 37.72
N GLY A 154 31.26 -1.06 38.88
CA GLY A 154 29.94 -0.44 39.10
C GLY A 154 28.76 -1.24 38.53
N ALA A 155 28.85 -2.56 38.48
CA ALA A 155 27.81 -3.45 37.93
C ALA A 155 26.92 -4.12 39.02
N THR A 156 26.98 -3.67 40.23
CA THR A 156 26.67 -4.34 41.50
C THR A 156 25.33 -5.01 41.70
N THR A 157 24.25 -4.69 41.00
CA THR A 157 22.94 -5.29 41.33
C THR A 157 22.14 -5.76 40.12
N ARG A 158 22.58 -5.46 38.92
CA ARG A 158 21.77 -5.65 37.73
C ARG A 158 22.27 -6.72 36.75
N LEU A 159 23.47 -7.25 36.94
CA LEU A 159 24.09 -8.26 36.06
C LEU A 159 24.50 -9.50 36.92
N PRO A 160 23.62 -10.49 37.11
CA PRO A 160 23.99 -11.72 37.79
C PRO A 160 25.07 -12.47 37.04
N MET A 161 26.05 -13.00 37.75
CA MET A 161 27.14 -13.81 37.21
C MET A 161 26.86 -15.27 37.50
N VAL A 162 27.07 -16.13 36.52
CA VAL A 162 26.90 -17.58 36.60
C VAL A 162 28.20 -18.26 36.16
N GLU A 163 28.73 -19.11 37.04
CA GLU A 163 29.83 -19.99 36.74
C GLU A 163 29.31 -21.23 36.04
N ALA A 164 29.88 -21.60 34.94
CA ALA A 164 29.59 -22.85 34.28
C ALA A 164 30.88 -23.58 33.91
N ASP A 165 30.84 -24.90 34.08
CA ASP A 165 31.88 -25.81 33.63
C ASP A 165 31.66 -26.09 32.15
N THR A 166 32.12 -25.17 31.32
CA THR A 166 31.81 -25.12 29.89
C THR A 166 32.99 -24.56 29.11
N SER A 167 33.11 -25.01 27.88
CA SER A 167 34.03 -24.47 26.88
C SER A 167 33.48 -23.24 26.15
N LEU A 168 32.38 -22.63 26.64
CA LEU A 168 31.85 -21.39 26.09
C LEU A 168 32.71 -20.21 26.55
N GLU A 169 32.93 -19.26 25.65
CA GLU A 169 33.59 -17.98 25.96
C GLU A 169 32.82 -17.23 27.05
N PRO A 170 33.54 -16.44 27.92
CA PRO A 170 32.84 -15.51 28.80
C PRO A 170 31.94 -14.60 27.95
N GLY A 171 30.75 -14.32 28.44
CA GLY A 171 29.83 -13.53 27.65
C GLY A 171 28.51 -13.25 28.32
N VAL A 172 27.81 -12.20 27.85
CA VAL A 172 26.50 -11.83 28.33
C VAL A 172 25.43 -12.61 27.56
N PHE A 173 24.62 -13.37 28.29
CA PHE A 173 23.48 -14.10 27.76
C PHE A 173 22.17 -13.51 28.25
N GLY A 174 21.09 -13.63 27.45
CA GLY A 174 19.76 -13.14 27.79
C GLY A 174 19.41 -11.83 27.09
N ILE A 175 18.19 -11.73 26.58
CA ILE A 175 17.72 -10.56 25.80
C ILE A 175 17.22 -9.45 26.73
N LEU A 176 16.27 -9.78 27.63
CA LEU A 176 15.63 -8.80 28.54
C LEU A 176 16.27 -8.80 29.93
N ARG A 177 16.77 -9.95 30.35
CA ARG A 177 17.44 -10.15 31.65
C ARG A 177 18.82 -10.69 31.38
N PRO A 178 19.82 -9.83 31.18
CA PRO A 178 21.18 -10.27 30.92
C PRO A 178 21.78 -10.99 32.12
N VAL A 179 22.53 -12.07 31.84
CA VAL A 179 23.30 -12.85 32.79
C VAL A 179 24.71 -13.01 32.24
N LEU A 180 25.72 -12.74 33.03
CA LEU A 180 27.11 -12.94 32.64
C LEU A 180 27.52 -14.40 32.89
N LEU A 181 27.88 -15.09 31.84
CA LEU A 181 28.47 -16.43 31.91
C LEU A 181 29.98 -16.30 32.09
N TRP A 182 30.51 -16.92 33.15
CA TRP A 182 31.95 -16.92 33.47
C TRP A 182 32.47 -18.35 33.55
N PRO A 183 33.33 -18.80 32.66
CA PRO A 183 33.92 -20.13 32.72
C PRO A 183 34.87 -20.27 33.90
N ARG A 184 34.78 -21.40 34.66
CA ARG A 184 35.58 -21.64 35.84
C ARG A 184 37.08 -21.57 35.60
N GLU A 185 37.55 -22.15 34.52
CA GLU A 185 38.98 -22.27 34.24
C GLU A 185 39.64 -20.95 33.78
N ILE A 186 38.87 -19.97 33.31
CA ILE A 186 39.41 -18.70 32.81
C ILE A 186 39.99 -17.84 33.95
N ASP A 187 39.44 -18.00 35.16
CA ASP A 187 39.85 -17.23 36.32
C ASP A 187 41.28 -17.58 36.80
N THR A 188 41.73 -18.80 36.53
CA THR A 188 43.08 -19.24 36.86
C THR A 188 44.14 -18.87 35.80
N ARG A 189 43.72 -18.50 34.60
CA ARG A 189 44.63 -18.20 33.48
C ARG A 189 44.88 -16.72 33.25
N LEU A 190 44.03 -15.87 33.77
CA LEU A 190 44.11 -14.43 33.65
C LEU A 190 44.60 -13.80 34.94
N ASP A 191 45.43 -12.77 34.85
CA ASP A 191 45.76 -11.92 35.99
C ASP A 191 44.62 -10.90 36.29
N ASP A 192 44.74 -10.12 37.38
CA ASP A 192 43.69 -9.20 37.85
C ASP A 192 43.40 -8.12 36.82
N ALA A 193 44.40 -7.61 36.14
CA ALA A 193 44.22 -6.57 35.13
C ALA A 193 43.52 -7.12 33.89
N GLN A 194 43.82 -8.36 33.50
CA GLN A 194 43.22 -9.07 32.38
C GLN A 194 41.75 -9.45 32.70
N VAL A 195 41.46 -9.97 33.91
CA VAL A 195 40.09 -10.22 34.36
C VAL A 195 39.28 -8.95 34.33
N ARG A 196 39.84 -7.84 34.83
CA ARG A 196 39.17 -6.52 34.80
C ARG A 196 38.86 -6.08 33.37
N ALA A 197 39.78 -6.26 32.41
CA ALA A 197 39.65 -5.91 31.03
C ALA A 197 38.52 -6.71 30.34
N VAL A 198 38.48 -8.04 30.54
CA VAL A 198 37.43 -8.91 29.99
C VAL A 198 36.08 -8.59 30.59
N LEU A 199 35.98 -8.42 31.90
CA LEU A 199 34.74 -8.05 32.58
C LEU A 199 34.23 -6.68 32.15
N ALA A 200 35.12 -5.70 31.92
CA ALA A 200 34.75 -4.40 31.40
C ALA A 200 34.16 -4.49 30.00
N HIS A 201 34.70 -5.37 29.14
CA HIS A 201 34.18 -5.65 27.79
C HIS A 201 32.77 -6.26 27.86
N GLU A 202 32.57 -7.29 28.64
CA GLU A 202 31.26 -7.93 28.82
C GLU A 202 30.23 -6.97 29.43
N LEU A 203 30.66 -6.16 30.39
CA LEU A 203 29.81 -5.14 30.99
C LEU A 203 29.36 -4.08 29.97
N ALA A 204 30.21 -3.73 28.98
CA ALA A 204 29.84 -2.82 27.90
C ALA A 204 28.71 -3.41 27.04
N HIS A 205 28.76 -4.71 26.69
CA HIS A 205 27.67 -5.42 26.01
C HIS A 205 26.36 -5.36 26.79
N ALA A 206 26.42 -5.62 28.11
CA ALA A 206 25.24 -5.61 28.97
C ALA A 206 24.62 -4.21 29.07
N ARG A 207 25.45 -3.16 29.28
CA ARG A 207 24.98 -1.76 29.38
C ARG A 207 24.32 -1.27 28.10
N ARG A 208 24.83 -1.66 26.95
CA ARG A 208 24.28 -1.29 25.64
C ARG A 208 23.11 -2.16 25.19
N ARG A 209 22.78 -3.21 25.94
CA ARG A 209 21.75 -4.19 25.57
C ARG A 209 21.97 -4.81 24.18
N ASP A 210 23.23 -5.17 23.88
CA ASP A 210 23.63 -5.66 22.57
C ASP A 210 22.86 -6.93 22.16
N ASN A 211 22.45 -7.77 23.13
CA ASN A 211 21.65 -8.97 22.86
C ASN A 211 20.25 -8.64 22.36
N LEU A 212 19.66 -7.53 22.83
CA LEU A 212 18.35 -7.08 22.34
C LEU A 212 18.44 -6.61 20.88
N THR A 213 19.43 -5.79 20.56
CA THR A 213 19.61 -5.29 19.19
C THR A 213 20.00 -6.41 18.24
N ALA A 214 20.82 -7.38 18.69
CA ALA A 214 21.14 -8.58 17.94
C ALA A 214 19.89 -9.44 17.67
N ALA A 215 19.02 -9.64 18.66
CA ALA A 215 17.78 -10.41 18.50
C ALA A 215 16.83 -9.74 17.48
N ILE A 216 16.72 -8.40 17.51
CA ILE A 216 15.93 -7.65 16.53
C ILE A 216 16.51 -7.86 15.12
N HIS A 217 17.83 -7.75 14.96
CA HIS A 217 18.46 -7.95 13.65
C HIS A 217 18.30 -9.39 13.14
N MET A 218 18.45 -10.39 14.00
CA MET A 218 18.19 -11.80 13.65
C MET A 218 16.77 -12.05 13.18
N PHE A 219 15.79 -11.32 13.75
CA PHE A 219 14.43 -11.36 13.26
C PHE A 219 14.28 -10.75 11.86
N VAL A 220 15.01 -9.64 11.57
CA VAL A 220 15.12 -9.08 10.22
C VAL A 220 15.74 -10.11 9.25
N GLU A 221 16.84 -10.77 9.64
CA GLU A 221 17.48 -11.82 8.85
C GLU A 221 16.53 -12.99 8.55
N ALA A 222 15.73 -13.40 9.53
CA ALA A 222 14.76 -14.48 9.35
C ALA A 222 13.66 -14.10 8.35
N ILE A 223 13.12 -12.87 8.39
CA ILE A 223 12.08 -12.41 7.47
C ILE A 223 12.65 -12.22 6.05
N PHE A 224 13.84 -11.62 5.94
CA PHE A 224 14.47 -11.24 4.67
C PHE A 224 15.68 -12.13 4.34
N TRP A 225 15.59 -13.41 4.69
CA TRP A 225 16.68 -14.38 4.56
C TRP A 225 17.24 -14.49 3.14
N PHE A 226 16.44 -14.21 2.14
CA PHE A 226 16.80 -14.22 0.72
C PHE A 226 17.52 -12.93 0.27
N HIS A 227 17.61 -11.89 1.12
CA HIS A 227 18.13 -10.58 0.74
C HIS A 227 19.60 -10.41 1.18
N PRO A 228 20.58 -10.38 0.24
CA PRO A 228 22.01 -10.41 0.59
C PRO A 228 22.47 -9.20 1.42
N LEU A 229 21.85 -8.02 1.22
CA LEU A 229 22.19 -6.81 1.96
C LEU A 229 21.90 -6.95 3.46
N VAL A 230 20.88 -7.70 3.85
CA VAL A 230 20.53 -7.91 5.26
C VAL A 230 21.67 -8.68 5.97
N TRP A 231 22.20 -9.72 5.35
CA TRP A 231 23.36 -10.47 5.85
C TRP A 231 24.62 -9.60 5.94
N TRP A 232 24.84 -8.74 4.95
CA TRP A 232 25.97 -7.80 4.97
C TRP A 232 25.82 -6.77 6.12
N ILE A 233 24.62 -6.24 6.36
CA ILE A 233 24.35 -5.38 7.52
C ILE A 233 24.64 -6.13 8.82
N GLY A 234 24.27 -7.41 8.94
CA GLY A 234 24.57 -8.26 10.09
C GLY A 234 26.05 -8.34 10.38
N THR A 235 26.88 -8.59 9.37
CA THR A 235 28.35 -8.61 9.55
C THR A 235 28.89 -7.27 10.03
N ARG A 236 28.36 -6.14 9.53
CA ARG A 236 28.75 -4.79 9.96
C ARG A 236 28.31 -4.49 11.39
N LEU A 237 27.11 -4.93 11.77
CA LEU A 237 26.63 -4.78 13.14
C LEU A 237 27.52 -5.52 14.14
N VAL A 238 27.93 -6.74 13.84
CA VAL A 238 28.86 -7.49 14.69
C VAL A 238 30.20 -6.76 14.79
N ASP A 239 30.81 -6.37 13.65
CA ASP A 239 32.11 -5.67 13.62
C ASP A 239 32.08 -4.36 14.44
N GLU A 240 31.07 -3.52 14.28
CA GLU A 240 31.00 -2.23 14.99
C GLU A 240 30.61 -2.40 16.46
N ARG A 241 29.88 -3.45 16.82
CA ARG A 241 29.54 -3.81 18.19
C ARG A 241 30.81 -4.15 18.98
N GLU A 242 31.63 -5.07 18.47
CA GLU A 242 32.89 -5.48 19.10
C GLU A 242 33.83 -4.26 19.23
N ARG A 243 33.95 -3.49 18.14
CA ARG A 243 34.77 -2.27 18.15
C ARG A 243 34.33 -1.25 19.19
N ALA A 244 33.03 -1.10 19.39
CA ALA A 244 32.52 -0.14 20.39
C ALA A 244 32.83 -0.61 21.82
N CYS A 245 32.78 -1.93 22.11
CA CYS A 245 33.22 -2.46 23.39
C CYS A 245 34.72 -2.27 23.61
N ASP A 246 35.54 -2.55 22.58
CA ASP A 246 36.99 -2.35 22.65
C ASP A 246 37.35 -0.88 22.93
N GLU A 247 36.69 0.05 22.23
CA GLU A 247 36.87 1.48 22.46
C GLU A 247 36.46 1.92 23.89
N ASP A 248 35.40 1.32 24.44
CA ASP A 248 34.95 1.62 25.82
C ASP A 248 35.93 1.08 26.87
N VAL A 249 36.50 -0.13 26.69
CA VAL A 249 37.51 -0.70 27.59
C VAL A 249 38.78 0.15 27.62
N VAL A 250 39.30 0.57 26.47
CA VAL A 250 40.48 1.44 26.38
C VAL A 250 40.21 2.80 27.02
N ARG A 251 38.99 3.36 26.88
CA ARG A 251 38.60 4.61 27.52
C ARG A 251 38.49 4.54 29.04
N LEU A 252 38.23 3.38 29.59
CA LEU A 252 38.23 3.15 31.04
C LEU A 252 39.65 3.15 31.63
N GLY A 253 40.69 3.40 30.80
CA GLY A 253 42.10 3.46 31.20
C GLY A 253 42.77 2.10 31.30
N THR A 254 42.19 1.06 30.69
CA THR A 254 42.87 -0.26 30.58
C THR A 254 44.05 -0.13 29.63
N ASP A 255 45.19 -0.66 30.04
CA ASP A 255 46.40 -0.73 29.20
C ASP A 255 46.10 -1.57 27.95
N PRO A 256 46.30 -1.02 26.75
CA PRO A 256 46.05 -1.73 25.50
C PRO A 256 46.83 -3.05 25.36
N ASP A 257 48.05 -3.13 25.85
CA ASP A 257 48.86 -4.34 25.81
C ASP A 257 48.23 -5.43 26.68
N VAL A 258 47.85 -5.09 27.91
CA VAL A 258 47.17 -6.00 28.84
C VAL A 258 45.83 -6.47 28.25
N TYR A 259 45.08 -5.54 27.63
CA TYR A 259 43.81 -5.88 27.01
C TYR A 259 43.98 -6.78 25.79
N ALA A 260 44.93 -6.49 24.90
CA ALA A 260 45.21 -7.33 23.75
C ALA A 260 45.67 -8.73 24.16
N GLU A 261 46.51 -8.83 25.18
CA GLU A 261 46.96 -10.11 25.74
C GLU A 261 45.79 -10.90 26.36
N SER A 262 44.88 -10.23 27.07
CA SER A 262 43.69 -10.88 27.65
C SER A 262 42.78 -11.49 26.58
N ILE A 263 42.58 -10.80 25.45
CA ILE A 263 41.84 -11.32 24.29
C ILE A 263 42.55 -12.54 23.70
N LEU A 264 43.87 -12.46 23.50
CA LEU A 264 44.66 -13.58 22.95
C LEU A 264 44.59 -14.80 23.85
N LYS A 265 44.77 -14.65 25.17
CA LYS A 265 44.68 -15.75 26.14
C LYS A 265 43.26 -16.34 26.14
N THR A 266 42.22 -15.52 26.11
CA THR A 266 40.85 -15.98 26.04
C THR A 266 40.60 -16.77 24.77
N CYS A 267 40.98 -16.23 23.60
CA CYS A 267 40.83 -16.95 22.33
C CYS A 267 41.62 -18.26 22.29
N HIS A 268 42.88 -18.29 22.81
CA HIS A 268 43.71 -19.50 22.85
C HIS A 268 43.04 -20.60 23.70
N PHE A 269 42.46 -20.24 24.82
CA PHE A 269 41.73 -21.17 25.69
C PHE A 269 40.56 -21.86 24.97
N PHE A 270 39.81 -21.13 24.11
CA PHE A 270 38.66 -21.69 23.39
C PHE A 270 39.04 -22.43 22.11
N VAL A 271 40.18 -22.11 21.48
CA VAL A 271 40.70 -22.88 20.33
C VAL A 271 41.14 -24.29 20.74
N GLU A 272 41.62 -24.46 21.96
CA GLU A 272 41.99 -25.78 22.52
C GLU A 272 40.75 -26.62 22.90
N SER A 273 39.56 -26.02 22.93
CA SER A 273 38.32 -26.69 23.24
C SER A 273 37.68 -27.36 22.01
N PRO A 274 37.21 -28.63 22.10
CA PRO A 274 36.67 -29.38 20.96
C PRO A 274 35.30 -28.87 20.47
N LEU A 275 34.73 -27.84 21.08
CA LEU A 275 33.47 -27.24 20.67
C LEU A 275 33.75 -25.95 19.88
N THR A 276 33.64 -26.06 18.57
CA THR A 276 33.80 -24.96 17.60
C THR A 276 33.18 -23.64 18.08
N CYS A 277 34.03 -22.61 18.14
CA CYS A 277 33.69 -21.23 18.41
C CYS A 277 32.45 -20.78 17.63
N VAL A 278 31.59 -20.02 18.29
CA VAL A 278 30.52 -19.24 17.64
C VAL A 278 31.14 -18.39 16.52
N PRO A 279 30.52 -18.31 15.30
CA PRO A 279 31.12 -17.62 14.16
C PRO A 279 31.14 -16.10 14.39
N GLY A 280 32.19 -15.62 15.01
CA GLY A 280 32.48 -14.21 15.28
C GLY A 280 33.95 -13.86 15.25
N VAL A 281 34.83 -14.84 15.49
CA VAL A 281 36.26 -14.61 15.53
C VAL A 281 36.97 -15.51 14.50
N THR A 282 36.89 -15.14 13.23
CA THR A 282 37.84 -15.67 12.25
C THR A 282 39.21 -15.03 12.50
N GLY A 283 40.32 -15.77 12.37
CA GLY A 283 41.65 -15.27 12.66
C GLY A 283 42.03 -13.96 11.96
N SER A 284 41.40 -13.62 10.83
CA SER A 284 41.59 -12.34 10.13
C SER A 284 40.94 -11.16 10.86
N ASN A 285 39.83 -11.39 11.59
CA ASN A 285 39.16 -10.35 12.38
C ASN A 285 39.88 -10.09 13.70
N LEU A 286 40.44 -11.14 14.32
CA LEU A 286 41.22 -11.03 15.54
C LEU A 286 42.47 -10.17 15.34
N LYS A 287 43.27 -10.41 14.28
CA LYS A 287 44.41 -9.57 13.93
C LYS A 287 44.06 -8.10 13.82
N LYS A 288 43.01 -7.77 13.06
CA LYS A 288 42.53 -6.39 12.90
C LYS A 288 42.03 -5.79 14.21
N ARG A 289 41.45 -6.59 15.11
CA ARG A 289 40.97 -6.17 16.42
C ARG A 289 42.17 -5.79 17.29
N ILE A 290 43.19 -6.64 17.40
CA ILE A 290 44.43 -6.39 18.13
C ILE A 290 45.18 -5.16 17.59
N GLU A 291 45.40 -5.06 16.27
CA GLU A 291 46.05 -3.90 15.64
C GLU A 291 45.34 -2.58 15.99
N ARG A 292 44.00 -2.57 16.06
CA ARG A 292 43.22 -1.41 16.43
C ARG A 292 43.34 -1.02 17.90
N ILE A 293 43.32 -2.00 18.81
CA ILE A 293 43.51 -1.79 20.24
C ILE A 293 44.91 -1.20 20.48
N MET A 294 45.92 -1.74 19.86
CA MET A 294 47.32 -1.30 19.95
C MET A 294 47.57 0.10 19.35
N SER A 295 46.76 0.50 18.37
CA SER A 295 46.91 1.81 17.73
C SER A 295 46.48 3.02 18.61
N HIS A 296 45.93 2.79 19.79
CA HIS A 296 45.55 3.78 20.81
C HIS A 296 44.65 4.94 20.31
N HIS A 297 43.90 4.74 19.23
CA HIS A 297 43.04 5.78 18.68
C HIS A 297 41.54 5.43 18.88
N PRO A 298 40.97 5.65 20.09
CA PRO A 298 39.54 5.54 20.25
C PRO A 298 38.85 6.58 19.38
N GLY A 299 37.83 6.17 18.64
CA GLY A 299 37.07 7.07 17.76
C GLY A 299 36.55 8.31 18.51
N ALA A 300 36.56 9.46 17.88
CA ALA A 300 36.07 10.69 18.47
C ALA A 300 34.55 10.64 18.74
N ARG A 301 34.12 11.17 19.87
CA ARG A 301 32.68 11.35 20.10
C ARG A 301 32.14 12.36 19.07
N PRO A 302 31.00 12.10 18.44
CA PRO A 302 30.45 13.03 17.48
C PRO A 302 30.14 14.38 18.18
N SER A 303 30.45 15.49 17.50
CA SER A 303 30.11 16.82 17.97
C SER A 303 28.60 16.99 18.18
N ALA A 304 28.17 18.01 18.91
CA ALA A 304 26.75 18.29 19.10
C ALA A 304 26.03 18.50 17.76
N LEU A 305 26.67 19.16 16.79
CA LEU A 305 26.16 19.36 15.45
C LEU A 305 26.03 18.03 14.69
N ALA A 306 27.03 17.15 14.77
CA ALA A 306 26.95 15.83 14.13
C ALA A 306 25.84 14.96 14.74
N ARG A 307 25.63 15.02 16.05
CA ARG A 307 24.51 14.36 16.72
C ARG A 307 23.16 14.91 16.28
N ALA A 308 23.02 16.24 16.25
CA ALA A 308 21.81 16.90 15.76
C ALA A 308 21.51 16.53 14.31
N PHE A 309 22.53 16.49 13.45
CA PHE A 309 22.39 16.03 12.06
C PHE A 309 21.89 14.58 11.96
N LEU A 310 22.46 13.65 12.73
CA LEU A 310 22.01 12.24 12.74
C LEU A 310 20.56 12.11 13.24
N ILE A 311 20.18 12.87 14.28
CA ILE A 311 18.80 12.91 14.78
C ILE A 311 17.88 13.48 13.70
N ALA A 312 18.27 14.55 13.02
CA ALA A 312 17.49 15.15 11.94
C ALA A 312 17.30 14.18 10.77
N VAL A 313 18.34 13.44 10.37
CA VAL A 313 18.25 12.40 9.33
C VAL A 313 17.29 11.28 9.77
N ALA A 314 17.40 10.80 11.00
CA ALA A 314 16.50 9.77 11.53
C ALA A 314 15.04 10.26 11.60
N ALA A 315 14.83 11.49 12.06
CA ALA A 315 13.51 12.11 12.08
C ALA A 315 12.93 12.27 10.66
N LEU A 316 13.74 12.72 9.71
CA LEU A 316 13.32 12.90 8.32
C LEU A 316 12.95 11.58 7.64
N THR A 317 13.65 10.48 7.92
CA THR A 317 13.33 9.16 7.36
C THR A 317 11.95 8.63 7.78
N ILE A 318 11.43 9.11 8.91
CA ILE A 318 10.08 8.79 9.40
C ILE A 318 9.09 9.89 9.01
N ALA A 319 9.45 11.16 9.23
CA ALA A 319 8.56 12.29 8.99
C ALA A 319 8.25 12.54 7.51
N ALA A 320 9.22 12.29 6.61
CA ALA A 320 8.99 12.49 5.18
C ALA A 320 7.89 11.55 4.61
N PRO A 321 7.93 10.23 4.82
CA PRO A 321 6.84 9.37 4.35
C PRO A 321 5.49 9.65 5.03
N VAL A 322 5.49 9.99 6.32
CA VAL A 322 4.28 10.41 7.04
C VAL A 322 3.74 11.72 6.45
N GLY A 323 4.61 12.70 6.22
CA GLY A 323 4.24 13.96 5.57
C GLY A 323 3.72 13.76 4.15
N ILE A 324 4.39 12.91 3.35
CA ILE A 324 3.90 12.53 2.02
C ILE A 324 2.51 11.91 2.12
N GLY A 325 2.27 11.01 3.07
CA GLY A 325 0.96 10.41 3.31
C GLY A 325 -0.10 11.46 3.67
N ALA A 326 0.24 12.40 4.53
CA ALA A 326 -0.67 13.49 4.93
C ALA A 326 -0.98 14.46 3.78
N LEU A 327 0.01 14.77 2.92
CA LEU A 327 -0.13 15.70 1.80
C LEU A 327 -0.80 15.08 0.57
N THR A 328 -0.64 13.77 0.36
CA THR A 328 -1.13 13.07 -0.84
C THR A 328 -2.45 12.36 -0.63
N ASN A 329 -2.98 12.39 0.60
CA ASN A 329 -4.32 11.89 0.84
C ASN A 329 -5.32 12.95 0.39
N PRO A 330 -6.22 12.64 -0.54
CA PRO A 330 -7.40 13.48 -0.71
C PRO A 330 -8.12 13.53 0.64
N PRO A 331 -8.75 14.66 0.99
CA PRO A 331 -9.47 14.79 2.25
C PRO A 331 -10.36 13.57 2.41
N ARG A 332 -10.37 12.99 3.61
CA ARG A 332 -11.24 11.86 3.93
C ARG A 332 -12.60 12.16 3.40
N SER A 333 -13.04 11.32 2.49
CA SER A 333 -14.35 11.34 1.89
C SER A 333 -15.37 11.74 2.95
N VAL A 334 -15.92 12.92 2.76
CA VAL A 334 -17.12 13.34 3.49
C VAL A 334 -18.07 12.16 3.37
N VAL A 335 -18.47 11.60 4.49
CA VAL A 335 -19.59 10.65 4.52
C VAL A 335 -20.72 11.42 3.83
N ILE A 336 -20.99 11.05 2.59
CA ILE A 336 -22.12 11.64 1.88
C ILE A 336 -23.32 10.98 2.52
N ASP A 337 -23.81 11.60 3.60
CA ASP A 337 -25.16 11.34 4.04
C ASP A 337 -26.06 11.89 2.93
N PRO A 338 -26.73 11.02 2.16
CA PRO A 338 -27.56 11.46 1.04
C PRO A 338 -28.68 12.39 1.49
N SER A 339 -29.02 12.44 2.78
CA SER A 339 -30.01 13.30 3.37
C SER A 339 -29.52 14.73 3.60
N LEU A 340 -28.21 14.99 3.61
CA LEU A 340 -27.61 16.31 3.86
C LEU A 340 -27.31 17.10 2.58
N GLU A 341 -27.32 16.49 1.40
CA GLU A 341 -27.19 17.19 0.12
C GLU A 341 -28.52 17.89 -0.23
N ASN A 342 -28.74 19.07 0.28
CA ASN A 342 -29.79 20.04 -0.10
C ASN A 342 -31.24 19.60 0.05
N GLY A 343 -31.86 20.05 1.11
CA GLY A 343 -33.31 20.23 1.28
C GLY A 343 -34.19 19.16 0.66
N ARG A 344 -34.67 18.23 1.45
CA ARG A 344 -35.65 17.14 1.22
C ARG A 344 -36.28 17.11 -0.19
N ARG A 345 -35.55 16.52 -1.15
CA ARG A 345 -36.09 16.15 -2.45
C ARG A 345 -36.44 14.66 -2.39
N ALA A 346 -37.57 14.35 -1.76
CA ALA A 346 -38.07 12.99 -1.65
C ALA A 346 -39.17 12.71 -2.69
N PHE A 347 -39.40 11.45 -2.97
CA PHE A 347 -40.64 11.03 -3.62
C PHE A 347 -41.80 11.13 -2.63
N ASP A 348 -43.00 11.49 -3.10
CA ASP A 348 -44.18 11.64 -2.25
C ASP A 348 -44.65 10.30 -1.67
N VAL A 349 -44.63 9.26 -2.47
CA VAL A 349 -44.97 7.89 -2.07
C VAL A 349 -43.97 6.94 -2.62
N THR A 350 -43.48 6.06 -1.74
CA THR A 350 -42.51 5.00 -2.14
C THR A 350 -42.91 3.65 -1.57
N SER A 351 -43.04 2.67 -2.44
CA SER A 351 -43.20 1.27 -2.08
C SER A 351 -41.98 0.50 -2.54
N VAL A 352 -41.38 -0.30 -1.65
CA VAL A 352 -40.27 -1.18 -1.94
C VAL A 352 -40.62 -2.57 -1.44
N VAL A 353 -40.74 -3.53 -2.35
CA VAL A 353 -41.11 -4.92 -2.03
C VAL A 353 -40.08 -5.88 -2.58
N PRO A 354 -39.62 -6.88 -1.79
CA PRO A 354 -38.74 -7.91 -2.31
C PRO A 354 -39.40 -8.69 -3.44
N ASN A 355 -38.71 -8.81 -4.59
CA ASN A 355 -39.19 -9.60 -5.72
C ASN A 355 -38.70 -11.05 -5.57
N LYS A 356 -39.65 -12.01 -5.55
CA LYS A 356 -39.39 -13.44 -5.43
C LYS A 356 -39.90 -14.24 -6.66
N THR A 357 -40.22 -13.56 -7.76
CA THR A 357 -40.81 -14.18 -8.94
C THR A 357 -39.86 -15.11 -9.69
N GLY A 358 -38.53 -14.95 -9.51
CA GLY A 358 -37.50 -15.69 -10.24
C GLY A 358 -37.36 -15.28 -11.71
N GLU A 359 -38.09 -14.26 -12.16
CA GLU A 359 -37.95 -13.71 -13.51
C GLU A 359 -36.60 -12.96 -13.63
N MET A 360 -35.93 -13.16 -14.78
CA MET A 360 -34.66 -12.45 -15.04
C MET A 360 -34.83 -11.07 -15.67
N ARG A 361 -36.06 -10.70 -16.00
CA ARG A 361 -36.35 -9.45 -16.72
C ARG A 361 -36.35 -8.26 -15.77
N VAL A 362 -35.49 -7.30 -16.01
CA VAL A 362 -35.44 -6.01 -15.31
C VAL A 362 -36.22 -4.98 -16.12
N MET A 363 -37.18 -4.29 -15.49
CA MET A 363 -37.87 -3.15 -16.10
C MET A 363 -37.69 -1.91 -15.25
N MET A 364 -37.40 -0.80 -15.90
CA MET A 364 -37.39 0.54 -15.28
C MET A 364 -38.15 1.50 -16.19
N ARG A 365 -39.13 2.21 -15.65
CA ARG A 365 -39.92 3.15 -16.41
C ARG A 365 -40.07 4.46 -15.62
N VAL A 366 -39.77 5.56 -16.26
CA VAL A 366 -40.15 6.89 -15.76
C VAL A 366 -41.47 7.28 -16.46
N GLN A 367 -42.50 7.50 -15.69
CA GLN A 367 -43.81 7.91 -16.23
C GLN A 367 -43.87 9.42 -16.47
N PRO A 368 -44.73 9.89 -17.40
CA PRO A 368 -45.03 11.31 -17.49
C PRO A 368 -45.49 11.86 -16.13
N GLY A 369 -44.91 12.96 -15.67
CA GLY A 369 -45.10 13.46 -14.32
C GLY A 369 -44.02 13.03 -13.30
N GLY A 370 -42.97 12.28 -13.75
CA GLY A 370 -41.78 11.99 -12.95
C GLY A 370 -41.93 10.81 -11.97
N ALA A 371 -43.08 10.10 -11.99
CA ALA A 371 -43.21 8.85 -11.24
C ALA A 371 -42.26 7.75 -11.81
N TRP A 372 -41.66 6.97 -10.94
CA TRP A 372 -40.74 5.93 -11.30
C TRP A 372 -41.19 4.56 -10.82
N GLU A 373 -41.15 3.62 -11.74
CA GLU A 373 -41.49 2.23 -11.49
C GLU A 373 -40.35 1.35 -11.94
N ALA A 374 -39.90 0.44 -11.07
CA ALA A 374 -38.86 -0.50 -11.35
C ALA A 374 -39.24 -1.89 -10.85
N THR A 375 -39.04 -2.89 -11.68
CA THR A 375 -39.34 -4.28 -11.37
C THR A 375 -38.07 -5.10 -11.50
N ASN A 376 -37.83 -5.97 -10.52
CA ASN A 376 -36.73 -6.94 -10.52
C ASN A 376 -35.34 -6.26 -10.52
N VAL A 377 -35.15 -5.16 -9.79
CA VAL A 377 -33.91 -4.38 -9.71
C VAL A 377 -33.08 -4.75 -8.49
N THR A 378 -31.76 -4.71 -8.60
CA THR A 378 -30.83 -4.85 -7.46
C THR A 378 -30.55 -3.49 -6.82
N LEU A 379 -30.16 -3.49 -5.54
CA LEU A 379 -29.73 -2.25 -4.87
C LEU A 379 -28.50 -1.66 -5.57
N GLU A 380 -27.56 -2.50 -6.00
CA GLU A 380 -26.40 -2.11 -6.80
C GLU A 380 -26.82 -1.30 -8.05
N SER A 381 -27.76 -1.80 -8.83
CA SER A 381 -28.21 -1.12 -10.06
C SER A 381 -28.86 0.23 -9.77
N MET A 382 -29.58 0.35 -8.64
CA MET A 382 -30.17 1.61 -8.18
C MET A 382 -29.13 2.62 -7.73
N ILE A 383 -28.11 2.20 -6.99
CA ILE A 383 -26.99 3.06 -6.59
C ILE A 383 -26.28 3.59 -7.84
N ARG A 384 -25.96 2.73 -8.81
CA ARG A 384 -25.32 3.14 -10.06
C ARG A 384 -26.16 4.17 -10.84
N LEU A 385 -27.47 3.99 -10.87
CA LEU A 385 -28.39 4.94 -11.50
C LEU A 385 -28.42 6.29 -10.76
N ALA A 386 -28.54 6.26 -9.43
CA ALA A 386 -28.65 7.45 -8.60
C ALA A 386 -27.39 8.33 -8.62
N TYR A 387 -26.21 7.68 -8.65
CA TYR A 387 -24.91 8.36 -8.60
C TYR A 387 -24.23 8.47 -9.97
N ARG A 388 -24.84 7.92 -11.03
CA ARG A 388 -24.32 7.91 -12.42
C ARG A 388 -22.92 7.32 -12.54
N ILE A 389 -22.64 6.24 -11.82
CA ILE A 389 -21.35 5.53 -11.79
C ILE A 389 -21.41 4.23 -12.58
N GLN A 390 -20.21 3.73 -12.95
CA GLN A 390 -20.04 2.42 -13.56
C GLN A 390 -19.98 1.31 -12.49
N GLU A 391 -20.14 0.05 -12.91
CA GLU A 391 -20.05 -1.11 -12.02
C GLU A 391 -18.71 -1.16 -11.27
N SER A 392 -17.61 -0.89 -11.97
CA SER A 392 -16.27 -0.85 -11.40
C SER A 392 -16.03 0.26 -10.37
N GLN A 393 -16.94 1.24 -10.29
CA GLN A 393 -16.87 2.34 -9.34
C GLN A 393 -17.70 2.11 -8.07
N LEU A 394 -18.39 0.98 -7.93
CA LEU A 394 -19.08 0.62 -6.70
C LEU A 394 -18.32 -0.51 -6.01
N VAL A 395 -18.00 -0.31 -4.73
CA VAL A 395 -17.17 -1.24 -3.97
C VAL A 395 -17.77 -1.50 -2.59
N GLY A 396 -17.58 -2.73 -2.08
CA GLY A 396 -17.99 -3.07 -0.72
C GLY A 396 -19.48 -3.38 -0.59
N GLY A 397 -19.96 -3.34 0.65
CA GLY A 397 -21.33 -3.69 0.99
C GLY A 397 -21.59 -5.19 1.14
N PRO A 398 -22.71 -5.57 1.72
CA PRO A 398 -23.11 -6.97 1.88
C PRO A 398 -23.49 -7.62 0.54
N ALA A 399 -23.28 -8.93 0.41
CA ALA A 399 -23.49 -9.66 -0.86
C ALA A 399 -24.90 -9.50 -1.45
N TRP A 400 -25.92 -9.34 -0.61
CA TRP A 400 -27.30 -9.23 -1.05
C TRP A 400 -27.57 -7.98 -1.91
N ILE A 401 -26.79 -6.91 -1.82
CA ILE A 401 -26.98 -5.72 -2.66
C ILE A 401 -26.80 -6.02 -4.15
N TYR A 402 -26.06 -7.07 -4.48
CA TYR A 402 -25.78 -7.53 -5.85
C TYR A 402 -26.74 -8.61 -6.32
N SER A 403 -27.38 -9.36 -5.38
CA SER A 403 -28.19 -10.53 -5.69
C SER A 403 -29.69 -10.34 -5.48
N ASP A 404 -30.07 -9.67 -4.39
CA ASP A 404 -31.48 -9.54 -4.01
C ASP A 404 -32.22 -8.55 -4.92
N ARG A 405 -33.43 -8.92 -5.26
CA ARG A 405 -34.27 -8.21 -6.23
C ARG A 405 -35.44 -7.52 -5.55
N PHE A 406 -35.77 -6.34 -6.05
CA PHE A 406 -36.83 -5.50 -5.50
C PHE A 406 -37.72 -4.94 -6.60
N ASP A 407 -39.01 -4.80 -6.27
CA ASP A 407 -39.98 -4.01 -7.04
C ASP A 407 -40.22 -2.70 -6.32
N ILE A 408 -40.14 -1.60 -7.05
CA ILE A 408 -40.21 -0.26 -6.50
C ILE A 408 -41.19 0.57 -7.29
N VAL A 409 -42.07 1.26 -6.56
CA VAL A 409 -42.97 2.30 -7.11
C VAL A 409 -42.72 3.58 -6.32
N ALA A 410 -42.33 4.64 -7.02
CA ALA A 410 -42.02 5.93 -6.42
C ALA A 410 -42.77 7.04 -7.17
N ALA A 411 -43.70 7.71 -6.48
CA ALA A 411 -44.47 8.84 -7.05
C ALA A 411 -43.69 10.14 -6.85
N SER A 412 -43.55 10.92 -7.91
CA SER A 412 -42.95 12.26 -7.84
C SER A 412 -44.02 13.34 -7.63
N PRO A 413 -43.69 14.50 -7.01
CA PRO A 413 -44.51 15.68 -7.05
C PRO A 413 -44.82 16.07 -8.50
N LYS A 414 -46.05 16.60 -8.74
CA LYS A 414 -46.58 16.86 -10.09
C LYS A 414 -45.68 17.75 -10.98
N ASP A 415 -44.91 18.65 -10.38
CA ASP A 415 -44.06 19.62 -11.10
C ASP A 415 -42.57 19.40 -10.87
N ALA A 416 -42.19 18.18 -10.53
CA ALA A 416 -40.82 17.87 -10.16
C ALA A 416 -39.88 17.85 -11.38
N PRO A 417 -38.80 18.66 -11.42
CA PRO A 417 -37.84 18.66 -12.52
C PRO A 417 -37.19 17.30 -12.70
N GLY A 418 -37.12 16.83 -13.94
CA GLY A 418 -36.45 15.55 -14.26
C GLY A 418 -34.94 15.51 -13.89
N ALA A 419 -34.30 16.68 -13.88
CA ALA A 419 -32.90 16.82 -13.45
C ALA A 419 -32.70 16.43 -11.98
N GLU A 420 -33.74 16.46 -11.15
CA GLU A 420 -33.67 16.11 -9.72
C GLU A 420 -33.92 14.63 -9.42
N PHE A 421 -34.21 13.82 -10.45
CA PHE A 421 -34.47 12.38 -10.29
C PHE A 421 -33.38 11.66 -9.51
N GLY A 422 -32.12 11.92 -9.85
CA GLY A 422 -30.97 11.30 -9.15
C GLY A 422 -30.91 11.65 -7.66
N LEU A 423 -31.25 12.89 -7.30
CA LEU A 423 -31.25 13.33 -5.90
C LEU A 423 -32.39 12.66 -5.10
N ARG A 424 -33.59 12.56 -5.69
CA ARG A 424 -34.71 11.82 -5.06
C ARG A 424 -34.41 10.35 -4.88
N MET A 425 -33.73 9.74 -5.87
CA MET A 425 -33.30 8.35 -5.77
C MET A 425 -32.31 8.15 -4.61
N ARG A 426 -31.35 9.05 -4.41
CA ARG A 426 -30.42 9.01 -3.29
C ARG A 426 -31.15 9.09 -1.94
N SER A 427 -32.14 9.99 -1.81
CA SER A 427 -32.97 10.06 -0.60
C SER A 427 -33.74 8.77 -0.35
N LEU A 428 -34.34 8.17 -1.40
CA LEU A 428 -35.04 6.89 -1.29
C LEU A 428 -34.11 5.78 -0.79
N LEU A 429 -32.90 5.70 -1.35
CA LEU A 429 -31.90 4.69 -0.97
C LEU A 429 -31.46 4.85 0.48
N ALA A 430 -31.22 6.08 0.94
CA ALA A 430 -30.87 6.38 2.32
C ALA A 430 -32.01 6.02 3.29
N GLU A 431 -33.25 6.39 2.97
CA GLU A 431 -34.39 6.19 3.87
C GLU A 431 -34.88 4.74 3.92
N ARG A 432 -34.94 4.05 2.76
CA ARG A 432 -35.51 2.70 2.68
C ARG A 432 -34.52 1.59 2.91
N PHE A 433 -33.25 1.81 2.54
CA PHE A 433 -32.19 0.82 2.67
C PHE A 433 -31.14 1.19 3.73
N ASN A 434 -31.33 2.27 4.49
CA ASN A 434 -30.32 2.80 5.42
C ASN A 434 -28.93 2.82 4.79
N LEU A 435 -28.88 3.24 3.51
CA LEU A 435 -27.65 3.22 2.72
C LEU A 435 -26.73 4.34 3.16
N THR A 436 -25.53 3.99 3.59
CA THR A 436 -24.43 4.94 3.82
C THR A 436 -23.30 4.65 2.87
N LEU A 437 -22.78 5.69 2.25
CA LEU A 437 -21.74 5.63 1.23
C LEU A 437 -20.68 6.69 1.52
N HIS A 438 -19.44 6.39 1.15
CA HIS A 438 -18.42 7.41 1.05
C HIS A 438 -17.68 7.32 -0.29
N ARG A 439 -17.02 8.42 -0.68
CA ARG A 439 -16.15 8.45 -1.86
C ARG A 439 -14.73 8.13 -1.46
N GLU A 440 -14.06 7.32 -2.28
CA GLU A 440 -12.65 6.99 -2.15
C GLU A 440 -12.03 7.06 -3.55
N THR A 441 -10.82 7.57 -3.66
CA THR A 441 -10.09 7.52 -4.93
C THR A 441 -9.24 6.25 -4.97
N ARG A 442 -9.42 5.43 -6.01
CA ARG A 442 -8.64 4.19 -6.23
C ARG A 442 -8.00 4.16 -7.59
N GLU A 443 -6.84 3.55 -7.68
CA GLU A 443 -6.18 3.25 -8.94
C GLU A 443 -6.95 2.12 -9.65
N LEU A 444 -7.60 2.46 -10.75
CA LEU A 444 -8.37 1.51 -11.56
C LEU A 444 -7.86 1.46 -13.00
N PRO A 445 -8.00 0.30 -13.68
CA PRO A 445 -7.77 0.23 -15.12
C PRO A 445 -8.85 1.02 -15.85
N VAL A 446 -8.45 2.07 -16.55
CA VAL A 446 -9.32 3.00 -17.28
C VAL A 446 -8.91 3.07 -18.76
N TYR A 447 -9.73 3.71 -19.56
CA TYR A 447 -9.33 4.18 -20.87
C TYR A 447 -9.19 5.71 -20.85
N ALA A 448 -8.08 6.21 -21.38
CA ALA A 448 -7.93 7.64 -21.65
C ALA A 448 -8.41 7.91 -23.08
N LEU A 449 -9.39 8.78 -23.22
CA LEU A 449 -9.82 9.29 -24.53
C LEU A 449 -8.87 10.40 -24.94
N VAL A 450 -8.09 10.18 -25.98
CA VAL A 450 -7.05 11.12 -26.46
C VAL A 450 -7.31 11.50 -27.92
N SER A 451 -6.95 12.72 -28.29
CA SER A 451 -6.99 13.16 -29.70
C SER A 451 -5.81 12.57 -30.50
N THR A 452 -6.08 12.09 -31.70
CA THR A 452 -5.02 11.64 -32.64
C THR A 452 -4.32 12.79 -33.36
N GLY A 453 -4.68 14.04 -33.05
CA GLY A 453 -4.17 15.23 -33.73
C GLY A 453 -4.87 15.58 -35.06
N ARG A 454 -5.79 14.74 -35.51
CA ARG A 454 -6.67 15.00 -36.67
C ARG A 454 -8.10 14.69 -36.30
N ALA A 455 -9.00 15.66 -36.43
CA ALA A 455 -10.43 15.41 -36.28
C ALA A 455 -10.89 14.39 -37.32
N GLY A 456 -11.66 13.40 -36.88
CA GLY A 456 -12.31 12.44 -37.77
C GLY A 456 -13.44 13.10 -38.57
N PRO A 457 -13.83 12.51 -39.69
CA PRO A 457 -14.84 13.10 -40.60
C PRO A 457 -16.23 13.25 -39.97
N ARG A 458 -16.50 12.56 -38.84
CA ARG A 458 -17.80 12.59 -38.15
C ARG A 458 -17.76 13.27 -36.79
N LEU A 459 -16.70 14.02 -36.46
CA LEU A 459 -16.59 14.86 -35.27
C LEU A 459 -16.56 16.34 -35.69
N ILE A 460 -17.61 17.06 -35.43
CA ILE A 460 -17.79 18.45 -35.90
C ILE A 460 -18.07 19.32 -34.67
N ALA A 461 -17.42 20.48 -34.58
CA ALA A 461 -17.74 21.46 -33.55
C ALA A 461 -19.21 21.93 -33.68
N SER A 462 -19.97 21.87 -32.62
CA SER A 462 -21.37 22.25 -32.62
C SER A 462 -21.53 23.77 -32.48
N PRO A 463 -22.37 24.39 -33.28
CA PRO A 463 -22.69 25.80 -33.13
C PRO A 463 -23.72 26.07 -32.03
N ILE A 464 -24.26 25.03 -31.41
CA ILE A 464 -25.33 25.10 -30.44
C ILE A 464 -24.78 25.01 -29.01
N ASP A 465 -25.13 25.97 -28.17
CA ASP A 465 -24.88 25.92 -26.73
C ASP A 465 -26.11 25.35 -26.01
N CYS A 466 -26.05 24.05 -25.69
CA CYS A 466 -27.14 23.35 -25.01
C CYS A 466 -27.36 23.82 -23.56
N GLU A 467 -26.33 24.37 -22.93
CA GLU A 467 -26.42 24.90 -21.57
C GLU A 467 -27.20 26.22 -21.54
N ALA A 468 -26.96 27.09 -22.52
CA ALA A 468 -27.74 28.31 -22.71
C ALA A 468 -29.21 28.02 -23.04
N TRP A 469 -29.51 26.94 -23.78
CA TRP A 469 -30.85 26.48 -24.08
C TRP A 469 -31.56 25.89 -22.86
N ALA A 470 -30.89 25.09 -22.04
CA ALA A 470 -31.47 24.47 -20.84
C ALA A 470 -31.89 25.52 -19.80
N HIS A 471 -31.22 26.65 -19.76
CA HIS A 471 -31.49 27.74 -18.84
C HIS A 471 -32.45 28.81 -19.40
N GLY A 472 -33.11 28.53 -20.52
CA GLY A 472 -34.16 29.38 -21.06
C GLY A 472 -33.71 30.74 -21.59
N ARG A 473 -32.42 30.96 -21.83
CA ARG A 473 -31.90 32.25 -22.29
C ARG A 473 -32.41 32.66 -23.67
N ASN A 474 -32.94 31.74 -24.48
CA ASN A 474 -33.42 32.03 -25.84
C ASN A 474 -34.96 31.96 -26.00
N GLY A 475 -35.73 31.63 -24.95
CA GLY A 475 -37.20 31.64 -24.99
C GLY A 475 -37.88 30.70 -26.01
N GLN A 476 -37.10 29.93 -26.78
CA GLN A 476 -37.64 29.02 -27.78
C GLN A 476 -37.46 27.55 -27.36
N PRO A 477 -38.47 26.69 -27.54
CA PRO A 477 -38.33 25.27 -27.26
C PRO A 477 -37.29 24.64 -28.22
N LEU A 478 -36.51 23.65 -27.69
CA LEU A 478 -35.60 22.87 -28.51
C LEU A 478 -36.34 22.24 -29.68
N PRO A 479 -35.80 22.30 -30.91
CA PRO A 479 -36.40 21.60 -32.04
C PRO A 479 -36.48 20.09 -31.71
N ALA A 480 -37.67 19.51 -31.85
CA ALA A 480 -37.86 18.08 -31.66
C ALA A 480 -37.07 17.31 -32.71
N SER A 481 -36.11 16.51 -32.31
CA SER A 481 -35.39 15.60 -33.20
C SER A 481 -36.33 14.50 -33.71
N ARG A 482 -36.33 14.25 -35.02
CA ARG A 482 -37.10 13.13 -35.60
C ARG A 482 -36.50 11.78 -35.20
N PRO A 483 -37.33 10.73 -35.08
CA PRO A 483 -36.82 9.40 -34.85
C PRO A 483 -35.77 9.01 -35.89
N GLY A 484 -34.52 8.67 -35.47
CA GLY A 484 -33.41 8.31 -36.33
C GLY A 484 -32.50 9.47 -36.76
N GLU A 485 -32.85 10.74 -36.48
CA GLU A 485 -31.97 11.88 -36.65
C GLU A 485 -31.06 12.08 -35.41
N ARG A 486 -29.93 12.74 -35.62
CA ARG A 486 -29.04 13.14 -34.54
C ARG A 486 -29.79 14.11 -33.60
N PRO A 487 -29.70 13.92 -32.27
CA PRO A 487 -30.34 14.86 -31.35
C PRO A 487 -29.66 16.23 -31.43
N THR A 488 -30.43 17.30 -31.28
CA THR A 488 -29.89 18.66 -31.24
C THR A 488 -29.01 18.88 -30.01
N CYS A 489 -29.43 18.33 -28.87
CA CYS A 489 -28.67 18.29 -27.61
C CYS A 489 -28.76 16.90 -26.99
N GLY A 490 -27.65 16.42 -26.47
CA GLY A 490 -27.59 15.13 -25.81
C GLY A 490 -27.13 13.99 -26.68
N THR A 491 -27.20 12.78 -26.17
CA THR A 491 -26.71 11.56 -26.83
C THR A 491 -27.85 10.56 -27.03
N THR A 492 -27.92 9.96 -28.22
CA THR A 492 -28.78 8.82 -28.52
C THR A 492 -27.91 7.62 -28.84
N ALA A 493 -28.16 6.51 -28.15
CA ALA A 493 -27.50 5.25 -28.35
C ALA A 493 -28.51 4.22 -28.85
N THR A 494 -28.26 3.64 -29.99
CA THR A 494 -29.00 2.50 -30.56
C THR A 494 -28.02 1.34 -30.80
N PRO A 495 -28.48 0.08 -30.94
CA PRO A 495 -27.60 -1.00 -31.27
C PRO A 495 -26.79 -0.67 -32.55
N GLY A 496 -25.46 -0.64 -32.43
CA GLY A 496 -24.55 -0.37 -33.55
C GLY A 496 -24.37 1.11 -33.96
N ARG A 497 -25.06 2.07 -33.32
CA ARG A 497 -24.92 3.49 -33.64
C ARG A 497 -25.02 4.36 -32.39
N LEU A 498 -24.11 5.31 -32.29
CA LEU A 498 -24.05 6.30 -31.22
C LEU A 498 -24.00 7.71 -31.83
N THR A 499 -25.00 8.53 -31.55
CA THR A 499 -25.10 9.90 -32.09
C THR A 499 -25.17 10.91 -30.96
N GLY A 500 -24.57 12.06 -31.15
CA GLY A 500 -24.58 13.15 -30.17
C GLY A 500 -24.64 14.52 -30.82
N GLY A 501 -25.39 15.43 -30.18
CA GLY A 501 -25.46 16.83 -30.55
C GLY A 501 -25.01 17.71 -29.40
N SER A 502 -24.07 18.61 -29.68
CA SER A 502 -23.45 19.54 -28.73
C SER A 502 -22.96 18.89 -27.43
N ILE A 503 -22.28 17.76 -27.56
CA ILE A 503 -21.75 16.96 -26.45
C ILE A 503 -20.32 17.36 -26.14
N THR A 504 -19.99 17.60 -24.88
CA THR A 504 -18.61 17.79 -24.45
C THR A 504 -17.82 16.47 -24.51
N MET A 505 -16.49 16.53 -24.62
CA MET A 505 -15.66 15.33 -24.63
C MET A 505 -15.78 14.52 -23.34
N SER A 506 -15.98 15.18 -22.19
CA SER A 506 -16.25 14.52 -20.93
C SER A 506 -17.58 13.75 -20.93
N GLN A 507 -18.62 14.27 -21.54
CA GLN A 507 -19.91 13.57 -21.71
C GLN A 507 -19.78 12.39 -22.70
N LEU A 508 -19.00 12.54 -23.77
CA LEU A 508 -18.69 11.45 -24.68
C LEU A 508 -17.93 10.34 -23.96
N ALA A 509 -16.91 10.67 -23.16
CA ALA A 509 -16.14 9.73 -22.36
C ALA A 509 -17.06 8.94 -21.39
N GLN A 510 -17.98 9.62 -20.68
CA GLN A 510 -18.98 8.95 -19.84
C GLN A 510 -19.87 7.99 -20.64
N THR A 511 -20.26 8.39 -21.84
CA THR A 511 -21.08 7.52 -22.71
C THR A 511 -20.30 6.30 -23.15
N LEU A 512 -19.04 6.49 -23.61
CA LEU A 512 -18.16 5.41 -24.04
C LEU A 512 -17.84 4.42 -22.89
N SER A 513 -17.81 4.87 -21.64
CA SER A 513 -17.59 4.01 -20.47
C SER A 513 -18.62 2.86 -20.39
N ARG A 514 -19.85 3.08 -20.85
CA ARG A 514 -20.92 2.05 -20.89
C ARG A 514 -20.65 0.97 -21.93
N PHE A 515 -19.98 1.33 -23.02
CA PHE A 515 -19.69 0.40 -24.11
C PHE A 515 -18.33 -0.30 -23.98
N THR A 516 -17.42 0.25 -23.18
CA THR A 516 -16.06 -0.29 -22.99
C THR A 516 -15.93 -1.15 -21.73
N GLY A 517 -16.93 -1.12 -20.82
CA GLY A 517 -16.92 -1.83 -19.54
C GLY A 517 -15.89 -1.28 -18.53
N ARG A 518 -15.24 -0.16 -18.83
CA ARG A 518 -14.29 0.56 -17.97
C ARG A 518 -14.58 2.05 -18.00
N VAL A 519 -14.16 2.74 -16.96
CA VAL A 519 -14.21 4.21 -16.93
C VAL A 519 -13.34 4.77 -18.03
N VAL A 520 -13.91 5.70 -18.80
CA VAL A 520 -13.19 6.47 -19.82
C VAL A 520 -12.96 7.88 -19.30
N LEU A 521 -11.72 8.32 -19.27
CA LEU A 521 -11.33 9.67 -18.84
C LEU A 521 -11.05 10.54 -20.05
N ASP A 522 -11.60 11.75 -20.06
CA ASP A 522 -11.31 12.72 -21.10
C ASP A 522 -9.91 13.32 -20.92
N GLN A 523 -9.05 13.07 -21.89
CA GLN A 523 -7.71 13.63 -22.00
C GLN A 523 -7.49 14.20 -23.43
N THR A 524 -8.57 14.62 -24.10
CA THR A 524 -8.51 15.13 -25.46
C THR A 524 -8.00 16.55 -25.55
N ALA A 525 -8.11 17.31 -24.47
CA ALA A 525 -7.89 18.77 -24.42
C ALA A 525 -8.77 19.56 -25.40
N LEU A 526 -9.89 18.98 -25.87
CA LEU A 526 -10.84 19.63 -26.76
C LEU A 526 -11.94 20.29 -25.92
N ALA A 527 -12.07 21.61 -26.05
CA ALA A 527 -13.10 22.38 -25.35
C ALA A 527 -14.31 22.66 -26.25
N GLY A 528 -15.50 22.78 -25.64
CA GLY A 528 -16.74 23.08 -26.34
C GLY A 528 -17.63 21.86 -26.59
N GLY A 529 -18.73 22.08 -27.31
CA GLY A 529 -19.66 21.03 -27.72
C GLY A 529 -19.36 20.50 -29.10
N PHE A 530 -19.54 19.21 -29.31
CA PHE A 530 -19.31 18.52 -30.55
C PHE A 530 -20.52 17.71 -30.97
N ASP A 531 -20.75 17.71 -32.29
CA ASP A 531 -21.71 16.84 -32.96
C ASP A 531 -20.97 15.60 -33.46
N TYR A 532 -21.50 14.42 -33.25
CA TYR A 532 -20.90 13.18 -33.70
C TYR A 532 -21.91 12.12 -34.14
N ASP A 533 -21.45 11.21 -34.99
CA ASP A 533 -22.20 10.04 -35.43
C ASP A 533 -21.23 8.88 -35.64
N VAL A 534 -21.32 7.85 -34.83
CA VAL A 534 -20.42 6.68 -34.82
C VAL A 534 -21.21 5.42 -35.07
N GLU A 535 -20.80 4.65 -36.05
CA GLU A 535 -21.35 3.33 -36.34
C GLU A 535 -20.32 2.23 -36.00
N PHE A 536 -20.76 1.22 -35.26
CA PHE A 536 -19.92 0.12 -34.80
C PHE A 536 -20.71 -1.19 -34.76
N GLU A 537 -20.01 -2.31 -34.66
CA GLU A 537 -20.69 -3.62 -34.48
C GLU A 537 -21.30 -3.70 -33.08
N ALA A 538 -22.61 -3.98 -33.03
CA ALA A 538 -23.31 -4.12 -31.76
C ALA A 538 -22.86 -5.39 -31.02
N ASP A 539 -22.23 -5.26 -29.86
CA ASP A 539 -21.96 -6.39 -28.99
C ASP A 539 -23.24 -6.78 -28.22
N PRO A 540 -23.84 -7.93 -28.50
CA PRO A 540 -25.08 -8.37 -27.82
C PRO A 540 -24.92 -8.52 -26.32
N THR A 541 -23.71 -8.76 -25.82
CA THR A 541 -23.42 -8.95 -24.39
C THR A 541 -23.44 -7.64 -23.61
N LEU A 542 -23.22 -6.53 -24.26
CA LEU A 542 -23.22 -5.19 -23.68
C LEU A 542 -24.63 -4.54 -23.70
N LEU A 543 -25.50 -4.94 -24.62
CA LEU A 543 -26.85 -4.42 -24.74
C LEU A 543 -27.79 -4.84 -23.58
N GLY A 544 -27.49 -5.92 -22.88
CA GLY A 544 -28.23 -6.41 -21.70
C GLY A 544 -27.79 -5.82 -20.36
N ARG A 545 -26.72 -5.08 -20.29
CA ARG A 545 -26.14 -4.53 -19.03
C ARG A 545 -26.59 -3.13 -18.65
N GLY A 546 -27.44 -2.50 -19.44
CA GLY A 546 -28.00 -1.18 -19.12
C GLY A 546 -29.20 -1.28 -18.15
N PRO A 547 -29.36 -0.36 -17.18
CA PRO A 547 -30.60 -0.26 -16.41
C PRO A 547 -31.76 0.12 -17.35
N GLY A 548 -32.67 -0.80 -17.62
CA GLY A 548 -33.85 -0.60 -18.48
C GLY A 548 -33.81 -1.22 -19.88
N GLY A 549 -32.79 -1.99 -20.24
CA GLY A 549 -32.61 -2.60 -21.56
C GLY A 549 -33.39 -3.91 -21.81
N GLY A 550 -34.68 -3.97 -21.47
CA GLY A 550 -35.55 -5.07 -21.86
C GLY A 550 -36.45 -4.67 -23.01
N PHE A 551 -36.45 -5.40 -24.12
CA PHE A 551 -37.43 -5.24 -25.19
C PHE A 551 -38.85 -5.56 -24.70
N PRO A 552 -39.91 -4.84 -25.14
CA PRO A 552 -41.30 -5.15 -24.76
C PRO A 552 -41.66 -6.57 -25.18
N PRO A 553 -42.50 -7.28 -24.38
CA PRO A 553 -42.96 -8.63 -24.73
C PRO A 553 -43.78 -8.57 -26.01
N GLY A 554 -43.44 -9.42 -26.98
CA GLY A 554 -44.15 -9.52 -28.28
C GLY A 554 -43.58 -8.61 -29.38
N ALA A 555 -42.59 -7.78 -29.11
CA ALA A 555 -41.82 -7.18 -30.19
C ALA A 555 -41.04 -8.29 -30.89
N PRO A 556 -41.17 -8.46 -32.22
CA PRO A 556 -40.28 -9.35 -32.95
C PRO A 556 -38.87 -8.94 -32.63
N ALA A 557 -38.00 -9.93 -32.31
CA ALA A 557 -36.56 -9.64 -32.12
C ALA A 557 -36.14 -8.70 -33.25
N PRO A 558 -35.56 -7.54 -32.97
CA PRO A 558 -35.16 -6.66 -34.04
C PRO A 558 -34.28 -7.50 -34.94
N ARG A 559 -34.65 -7.61 -36.20
CA ARG A 559 -33.74 -8.16 -37.21
C ARG A 559 -32.44 -7.44 -36.98
N PRO A 560 -31.30 -8.15 -36.89
CA PRO A 560 -30.02 -7.47 -36.73
C PRO A 560 -30.02 -6.35 -37.78
N ALA A 561 -30.14 -5.12 -37.34
CA ALA A 561 -30.06 -3.96 -38.20
C ALA A 561 -28.63 -4.00 -38.71
N GLN A 562 -28.47 -4.47 -39.93
CA GLN A 562 -27.25 -4.40 -40.71
C GLN A 562 -26.98 -2.92 -41.03
N THR A 563 -26.67 -2.10 -40.07
CA THR A 563 -26.42 -0.67 -40.20
C THR A 563 -25.12 -0.26 -39.51
N GLY A 564 -24.13 -1.09 -39.62
CA GLY A 564 -22.75 -0.75 -39.33
C GLY A 564 -21.84 -1.62 -40.17
N PRO A 565 -20.66 -1.18 -40.54
CA PRO A 565 -19.71 -2.02 -41.25
C PRO A 565 -19.43 -3.24 -40.34
N ALA A 566 -19.80 -4.43 -40.83
CA ALA A 566 -19.59 -5.67 -40.11
C ALA A 566 -18.12 -5.78 -39.66
N GLY A 567 -17.87 -5.99 -38.37
CA GLY A 567 -16.54 -6.21 -37.80
C GLY A 567 -15.81 -4.98 -37.25
N VAL A 568 -16.42 -3.78 -37.21
CA VAL A 568 -15.76 -2.60 -36.61
C VAL A 568 -16.10 -2.46 -35.14
N SER A 569 -15.11 -2.73 -34.26
CA SER A 569 -15.28 -2.54 -32.81
C SER A 569 -15.48 -1.06 -32.46
N ILE A 570 -16.10 -0.75 -31.30
CA ILE A 570 -16.25 0.63 -30.82
C ILE A 570 -14.91 1.38 -30.74
N PHE A 571 -13.81 0.69 -30.41
CA PHE A 571 -12.46 1.25 -30.35
C PHE A 571 -11.98 1.73 -31.73
N ALA A 572 -12.13 0.87 -32.73
CA ALA A 572 -11.77 1.19 -34.12
C ALA A 572 -12.68 2.26 -34.69
N ALA A 573 -13.99 2.21 -34.42
CA ALA A 573 -14.97 3.18 -34.86
C ALA A 573 -14.67 4.59 -34.34
N VAL A 574 -14.41 4.74 -33.03
CA VAL A 574 -14.02 6.01 -32.39
C VAL A 574 -12.75 6.57 -33.03
N GLN A 575 -11.77 5.71 -33.30
CA GLN A 575 -10.52 6.15 -33.93
C GLN A 575 -10.70 6.58 -35.40
N GLN A 576 -11.38 5.79 -36.20
CA GLN A 576 -11.52 6.04 -37.63
C GLN A 576 -12.52 7.16 -37.93
N GLN A 577 -13.62 7.24 -37.19
CA GLN A 577 -14.72 8.14 -37.47
C GLN A 577 -14.63 9.45 -36.71
N LEU A 578 -14.12 9.44 -35.46
CA LEU A 578 -13.98 10.65 -34.66
C LEU A 578 -12.55 11.19 -34.56
N GLY A 579 -11.53 10.42 -34.97
CA GLY A 579 -10.13 10.82 -34.80
C GLY A 579 -9.70 10.83 -33.31
N LEU A 580 -10.39 10.05 -32.46
CA LEU A 580 -10.11 9.91 -31.04
C LEU A 580 -9.64 8.48 -30.76
N ARG A 581 -8.74 8.29 -29.79
CA ARG A 581 -8.22 6.97 -29.44
C ARG A 581 -8.46 6.70 -27.96
N LEU A 582 -8.76 5.44 -27.65
CA LEU A 582 -8.93 4.93 -26.30
C LEU A 582 -7.66 4.20 -25.86
N ASP A 583 -6.83 4.85 -25.05
CA ASP A 583 -5.59 4.27 -24.52
C ASP A 583 -5.84 3.62 -23.16
N SER A 584 -5.50 2.33 -23.01
CA SER A 584 -5.61 1.63 -21.73
C SER A 584 -4.53 2.12 -20.77
N ARG A 585 -4.94 2.57 -19.57
CA ARG A 585 -4.06 3.09 -18.52
C ARG A 585 -4.58 2.72 -17.15
N THR A 586 -3.76 2.86 -16.12
CA THR A 586 -4.19 2.89 -14.73
C THR A 586 -4.22 4.34 -14.29
N ALA A 587 -5.31 4.77 -13.67
CA ALA A 587 -5.47 6.14 -13.20
C ALA A 587 -6.32 6.18 -11.92
N PRO A 588 -6.15 7.24 -11.11
CA PRO A 588 -7.00 7.47 -9.96
C PRO A 588 -8.43 7.78 -10.42
N VAL A 589 -9.38 7.02 -9.90
CA VAL A 589 -10.82 7.15 -10.18
C VAL A 589 -11.58 7.19 -8.87
N ASP A 590 -12.54 8.09 -8.78
CA ASP A 590 -13.45 8.12 -7.64
C ASP A 590 -14.39 6.92 -7.69
N VAL A 591 -14.38 6.15 -6.61
CA VAL A 591 -15.30 5.03 -6.37
C VAL A 591 -16.22 5.36 -5.21
N LEU A 592 -17.41 4.78 -5.22
CA LEU A 592 -18.32 4.80 -4.07
C LEU A 592 -18.14 3.51 -3.28
N VAL A 593 -17.86 3.63 -2.01
CA VAL A 593 -17.75 2.52 -1.07
C VAL A 593 -19.04 2.45 -0.26
N VAL A 594 -19.65 1.27 -0.22
CA VAL A 594 -20.83 1.02 0.61
C VAL A 594 -20.38 0.70 2.02
N ASP A 595 -20.63 1.61 2.96
CA ASP A 595 -20.30 1.44 4.38
C ASP A 595 -21.32 0.54 5.07
N SER A 596 -22.60 0.82 4.82
CA SER A 596 -23.70 0.00 5.31
C SER A 596 -24.91 0.06 4.40
N ALA A 597 -25.66 -1.05 4.38
CA ALA A 597 -26.96 -1.13 3.75
C ALA A 597 -27.85 -2.09 4.57
N GLY A 598 -29.11 -1.71 4.76
CA GLY A 598 -30.11 -2.52 5.44
C GLY A 598 -31.20 -3.02 4.48
N LEU A 599 -31.73 -4.21 4.71
CA LEU A 599 -32.91 -4.69 3.96
C LEU A 599 -34.09 -3.76 4.22
N PRO A 600 -34.90 -3.44 3.20
CA PRO A 600 -36.03 -2.55 3.34
C PRO A 600 -37.04 -3.13 4.34
N ARG A 601 -37.50 -2.34 5.28
CA ARG A 601 -38.57 -2.75 6.21
C ARG A 601 -39.87 -2.90 5.42
N ALA A 602 -40.44 -4.10 5.46
CA ALA A 602 -41.75 -4.36 4.85
C ALA A 602 -42.80 -3.47 5.55
N GLY A 603 -43.43 -2.58 4.79
CA GLY A 603 -44.60 -1.84 5.25
C GLY A 603 -44.30 -0.53 6.02
N GLY A 604 -44.32 0.54 5.28
CA GLY A 604 -44.57 1.90 5.78
C GLY A 604 -45.44 2.59 4.74
N ARG A 605 -46.73 2.72 5.03
CA ARG A 605 -47.66 3.61 4.32
C ARG A 605 -47.27 5.06 4.56
#